data_c2525e114189274d497b0c49c35dd2dc
#
_entry.id   c2525e114189274d497b0c49c35dd2dc
#
_cell.length_a   1.000
_cell.length_b   1.000
_cell.length_c   1.000
_cell.angle_alpha   90.00
_cell.angle_beta   90.00
_cell.angle_gamma   90.00
#
_symmetry.space_group_name_H-M   'P 1'
#
loop_
_entity.id
_entity.type
_entity.pdbx_description
1 polymer ?
#
loop_
_entity_poly.entity_id
_entity_poly.type
_entity_poly.pdbx_seq_one_letter_code
_entity_poly.pdbx_strand_id
1 'polypeptide(L)'
;MVAAVGLINYYRMSKAVTKLPYAEFKKDIRKVQLVDIREKTEFTYAHINGARNIPFSQLNFKYSSLLKDKPIYLCDKNGSLAPRAAYTLKKYGYTDIYMLKNGLQAWEENLKTKK
;
A
#
# COMPACT_ATOMS: atom_id res chain seq x y z
N MET A 1 9.42 -10.71 -26.90
CA MET A 1 8.52 -11.63 -26.17
C MET A 1 8.60 -11.40 -24.66
N VAL A 2 9.81 -11.37 -24.10
CA VAL A 2 9.98 -11.13 -22.65
C VAL A 2 9.45 -9.75 -22.25
N ALA A 3 9.67 -8.73 -23.07
CA ALA A 3 9.19 -7.36 -22.79
C ALA A 3 7.67 -7.28 -22.76
N ALA A 4 6.98 -8.01 -23.65
CA ALA A 4 5.52 -8.01 -23.68
C ALA A 4 4.92 -8.64 -22.42
N VAL A 5 5.52 -9.73 -21.92
CA VAL A 5 5.08 -10.39 -20.70
C VAL A 5 5.28 -9.46 -19.51
N GLY A 6 6.40 -8.76 -19.45
CA GLY A 6 6.67 -7.79 -18.38
C GLY A 6 5.68 -6.65 -18.36
N LEU A 7 5.31 -6.13 -19.56
CA LEU A 7 4.31 -5.06 -19.66
C LEU A 7 2.93 -5.51 -19.23
N ILE A 8 2.53 -6.75 -19.57
CA ILE A 8 1.25 -7.30 -19.17
C ILE A 8 1.19 -7.44 -17.65
N ASN A 9 2.26 -7.94 -17.03
CA ASN A 9 2.31 -8.10 -15.58
C ASN A 9 2.27 -6.74 -14.87
N TYR A 10 3.01 -5.77 -15.38
CA TYR A 10 2.97 -4.41 -14.84
C TYR A 10 1.56 -3.82 -14.92
N TYR A 11 0.90 -4.00 -16.06
CA TYR A 11 -0.46 -3.50 -16.26
C TYR A 11 -1.43 -4.13 -15.25
N ARG A 12 -1.35 -5.44 -15.06
CA ARG A 12 -2.20 -6.14 -14.09
C ARG A 12 -1.97 -5.67 -12.67
N MET A 13 -0.70 -5.47 -12.30
CA MET A 13 -0.35 -4.98 -10.97
C MET A 13 -0.86 -3.57 -10.75
N SER A 14 -0.70 -2.68 -11.71
CA SER A 14 -1.13 -1.30 -11.57
C SER A 14 -2.65 -1.19 -11.50
N LYS A 15 -3.40 -2.12 -12.09
CA LYS A 15 -4.86 -2.16 -12.01
C LYS A 15 -5.38 -2.80 -10.74
N ALA A 16 -4.55 -3.49 -10.00
CA ALA A 16 -4.96 -4.14 -8.76
C ALA A 16 -5.20 -3.14 -7.63
N VAL A 17 -4.75 -1.90 -7.79
CA VAL A 17 -4.79 -0.91 -6.73
C VAL A 17 -5.21 0.45 -7.28
N THR A 18 -5.95 1.20 -6.48
CA THR A 18 -6.30 2.59 -6.78
C THR A 18 -5.31 3.50 -6.07
N LYS A 19 -4.65 4.37 -6.83
CA LYS A 19 -3.68 5.32 -6.29
C LYS A 19 -4.41 6.56 -5.81
N LEU A 20 -4.20 6.93 -4.55
CA LEU A 20 -4.80 8.11 -3.96
C LEU A 20 -3.72 9.14 -3.66
N PRO A 21 -3.93 10.40 -4.06
CA PRO A 21 -3.03 11.47 -3.63
C PRO A 21 -3.14 11.68 -2.12
N TYR A 22 -2.17 12.36 -1.55
CA TYR A 22 -2.06 12.55 -0.10
C TYR A 22 -3.38 12.99 0.56
N ALA A 23 -4.02 14.01 0.03
CA ALA A 23 -5.23 14.58 0.64
C ALA A 23 -6.36 13.55 0.69
N GLU A 24 -6.54 12.80 -0.40
CA GLU A 24 -7.57 11.77 -0.48
C GLU A 24 -7.26 10.60 0.46
N PHE A 25 -6.01 10.18 0.49
CA PHE A 25 -5.56 9.08 1.35
C PHE A 25 -5.75 9.41 2.83
N LYS A 26 -5.37 10.62 3.21
CA LYS A 26 -5.47 11.08 4.60
C LYS A 26 -6.91 11.21 5.07
N LYS A 27 -7.81 11.56 4.18
CA LYS A 27 -9.20 11.87 4.51
C LYS A 27 -9.90 10.72 5.27
N ASP A 28 -9.73 9.49 4.81
CA ASP A 28 -10.42 8.33 5.38
C ASP A 28 -9.52 7.38 6.15
N ILE A 29 -8.31 7.82 6.48
CA ILE A 29 -7.25 6.95 7.00
C ILE A 29 -7.65 6.24 8.30
N ARG A 30 -8.51 6.84 9.11
CA ARG A 30 -8.94 6.26 10.39
C ARG A 30 -10.07 5.25 10.25
N LYS A 31 -10.69 5.21 9.07
CA LYS A 31 -11.85 4.34 8.82
C LYS A 31 -11.50 3.07 8.06
N VAL A 32 -10.24 2.89 7.72
CA VAL A 32 -9.78 1.82 6.85
C VAL A 32 -8.72 0.99 7.53
N GLN A 33 -8.36 -0.12 6.90
CA GLN A 33 -7.22 -0.93 7.34
C GLN A 33 -5.95 -0.33 6.74
N LEU A 34 -5.22 0.45 7.54
CA LEU A 34 -3.98 1.08 7.08
C LEU A 34 -2.82 0.12 7.32
N VAL A 35 -2.16 -0.28 6.24
CA VAL A 35 -1.10 -1.28 6.26
C VAL A 35 0.19 -0.70 5.69
N ASP A 36 1.24 -0.68 6.49
CA ASP A 36 2.58 -0.30 6.07
C ASP A 36 3.32 -1.58 5.67
N ILE A 37 3.69 -1.66 4.39
CA ILE A 37 4.32 -2.87 3.84
C ILE A 37 5.84 -2.80 3.78
N ARG A 38 6.43 -1.78 4.43
CA ARG A 38 7.89 -1.69 4.56
C ARG A 38 8.39 -2.73 5.56
N GLU A 39 9.70 -2.98 5.56
CA GLU A 39 10.27 -3.89 6.52
C GLU A 39 10.14 -3.34 7.95
N LYS A 40 10.14 -4.24 8.91
CA LYS A 40 9.88 -3.92 10.31
C LYS A 40 10.82 -2.83 10.86
N THR A 41 12.08 -2.85 10.46
CA THR A 41 13.05 -1.86 10.94
C THR A 41 12.67 -0.44 10.52
N GLU A 42 12.20 -0.26 9.30
CA GLU A 42 11.75 1.04 8.80
C GLU A 42 10.47 1.47 9.52
N PHE A 43 9.54 0.55 9.67
CA PHE A 43 8.28 0.81 10.35
C PHE A 43 8.53 1.23 11.81
N THR A 44 9.40 0.52 12.50
CA THR A 44 9.72 0.80 13.90
C THR A 44 10.35 2.18 14.07
N TYR A 45 11.16 2.59 13.09
CA TYR A 45 11.80 3.90 13.12
C TYR A 45 10.77 5.04 13.04
N ALA A 46 9.85 4.96 12.11
CA ALA A 46 8.79 5.96 11.96
C ALA A 46 7.68 5.40 11.07
N HIS A 47 6.43 5.64 11.43
CA HIS A 47 5.28 5.22 10.64
C HIS A 47 4.08 6.12 10.89
N ILE A 48 3.07 6.00 10.04
CA ILE A 48 1.84 6.77 10.21
C ILE A 48 1.07 6.22 11.41
N ASN A 49 0.57 7.10 12.27
CA ASN A 49 -0.24 6.71 13.41
C ASN A 49 -1.43 5.83 12.98
N GLY A 50 -1.57 4.69 13.66
CA GLY A 50 -2.65 3.75 13.38
C GLY A 50 -2.31 2.71 12.33
N ALA A 51 -1.15 2.82 11.68
CA ALA A 51 -0.74 1.83 10.69
C ALA A 51 -0.30 0.55 11.39
N ARG A 52 -0.67 -0.59 10.81
CA ARG A 52 -0.11 -1.87 11.23
C ARG A 52 0.94 -2.27 10.21
N ASN A 53 1.93 -3.00 10.66
CA ASN A 53 3.03 -3.42 9.80
C ASN A 53 2.84 -4.85 9.33
N ILE A 54 2.70 -5.03 8.03
CA ILE A 54 2.78 -6.34 7.39
C ILE A 54 3.80 -6.20 6.29
N PRO A 55 5.07 -6.51 6.54
CA PRO A 55 6.12 -6.39 5.53
C PRO A 55 5.75 -7.16 4.26
N PHE A 56 6.09 -6.61 3.11
CA PHE A 56 5.80 -7.25 1.84
C PHE A 56 6.33 -8.70 1.81
N SER A 57 7.49 -8.93 2.40
CA SER A 57 8.09 -10.26 2.46
C SER A 57 7.25 -11.28 3.23
N GLN A 58 6.32 -10.81 4.07
CA GLN A 58 5.49 -11.68 4.91
C GLN A 58 4.02 -11.68 4.49
N LEU A 59 3.68 -10.93 3.44
CA LEU A 59 2.29 -10.74 3.04
C LEU A 59 1.63 -12.05 2.62
N ASN A 60 2.37 -12.96 2.00
CA ASN A 60 1.86 -14.24 1.51
C ASN A 60 1.31 -15.15 2.61
N PHE A 61 1.67 -14.92 3.85
CA PHE A 61 1.17 -15.75 4.96
C PHE A 61 0.52 -14.94 6.08
N LYS A 62 0.68 -13.61 6.09
CA LYS A 62 0.04 -12.77 7.11
C LYS A 62 -1.20 -12.04 6.60
N TYR A 63 -1.54 -12.19 5.32
CA TYR A 63 -2.69 -11.50 4.74
C TYR A 63 -4.02 -11.83 5.44
N SER A 64 -4.14 -13.03 5.99
CA SER A 64 -5.42 -13.49 6.58
C SER A 64 -5.86 -12.68 7.79
N SER A 65 -4.98 -11.86 8.36
CA SER A 65 -5.36 -10.96 9.44
C SER A 65 -6.14 -9.74 8.95
N LEU A 66 -6.20 -9.53 7.63
CA LEU A 66 -6.94 -8.42 7.04
C LEU A 66 -8.37 -8.85 6.73
N LEU A 67 -9.31 -7.93 6.97
CA LEU A 67 -10.73 -8.16 6.68
C LEU A 67 -11.01 -7.88 5.21
N LYS A 68 -11.86 -8.68 4.59
CA LYS A 68 -12.22 -8.53 3.17
C LYS A 68 -13.29 -7.49 2.93
N ASP A 69 -14.08 -7.17 3.94
CA ASP A 69 -15.20 -6.25 3.82
C ASP A 69 -14.86 -4.81 4.25
N LYS A 70 -13.59 -4.52 4.47
CA LYS A 70 -13.11 -3.18 4.79
C LYS A 70 -12.04 -2.77 3.79
N PRO A 71 -12.02 -1.48 3.38
CA PRO A 71 -10.96 -1.00 2.50
C PRO A 71 -9.57 -1.21 3.09
N ILE A 72 -8.62 -1.55 2.24
CA ILE A 72 -7.21 -1.69 2.62
C ILE A 72 -6.45 -0.53 1.99
N TYR A 73 -5.76 0.24 2.83
CA TYR A 73 -4.91 1.35 2.39
C TYR A 73 -3.46 0.95 2.62
N LEU A 74 -2.71 0.81 1.53
CA LEU A 74 -1.31 0.40 1.58
C LEU A 74 -0.40 1.62 1.52
N CYS A 75 0.63 1.62 2.34
CA CYS A 75 1.69 2.61 2.21
C CYS A 75 3.05 1.90 2.17
N ASP A 76 3.92 2.41 1.31
CA ASP A 76 5.28 1.92 1.13
C ASP A 76 6.21 3.14 1.10
N LYS A 77 7.46 2.94 0.71
CA LYS A 77 8.43 4.02 0.72
C LYS A 77 8.15 5.10 -0.33
N ASN A 78 7.91 4.69 -1.59
CA ASN A 78 7.81 5.62 -2.71
C ASN A 78 6.71 5.29 -3.72
N GLY A 79 5.87 4.32 -3.44
CA GLY A 79 4.77 3.92 -4.33
C GLY A 79 5.10 2.81 -5.32
N SER A 80 6.35 2.33 -5.36
CA SER A 80 6.74 1.31 -6.32
C SER A 80 6.38 -0.11 -5.89
N LEU A 81 6.27 -0.37 -4.59
CA LEU A 81 6.02 -1.71 -4.07
C LEU A 81 4.53 -2.00 -3.85
N ALA A 82 3.74 -0.98 -3.53
CA ALA A 82 2.34 -1.16 -3.20
C ALA A 82 1.50 -1.83 -4.30
N PRO A 83 1.73 -1.56 -5.60
CA PRO A 83 0.98 -2.28 -6.64
C PRO A 83 1.22 -3.78 -6.62
N ARG A 84 2.44 -4.20 -6.31
CA ARG A 84 2.76 -5.63 -6.19
C ARG A 84 2.08 -6.26 -5.00
N ALA A 85 2.05 -5.54 -3.88
CA ALA A 85 1.36 -5.99 -2.67
C ALA A 85 -0.14 -6.13 -2.93
N ALA A 86 -0.74 -5.14 -3.61
CA ALA A 86 -2.16 -5.18 -3.95
C ALA A 86 -2.48 -6.38 -4.85
N TYR A 87 -1.62 -6.64 -5.82
CA TYR A 87 -1.80 -7.79 -6.71
C TYR A 87 -1.78 -9.10 -5.94
N THR A 88 -0.87 -9.22 -4.97
CA THR A 88 -0.81 -10.38 -4.09
C THR A 88 -2.11 -10.53 -3.29
N LEU A 89 -2.59 -9.44 -2.69
CA LEU A 89 -3.83 -9.47 -1.91
C LEU A 89 -5.03 -9.82 -2.78
N LYS A 90 -5.06 -9.35 -4.02
CA LYS A 90 -6.15 -9.67 -4.94
C LYS A 90 -6.22 -11.16 -5.21
N LYS A 91 -5.09 -11.84 -5.30
CA LYS A 91 -5.06 -13.31 -5.46
C LYS A 91 -5.74 -14.02 -4.31
N TYR A 92 -5.71 -13.43 -3.12
CA TYR A 92 -6.33 -14.03 -1.93
C TYR A 92 -7.75 -13.52 -1.68
N GLY A 93 -8.34 -12.83 -2.67
CA GLY A 93 -9.75 -12.46 -2.62
C GLY A 93 -10.06 -11.06 -2.12
N TYR A 94 -9.05 -10.23 -1.90
CA TYR A 94 -9.26 -8.82 -1.51
C TYR A 94 -9.48 -7.98 -2.75
N THR A 95 -10.47 -7.09 -2.72
CA THR A 95 -10.85 -6.31 -3.91
C THR A 95 -10.79 -4.80 -3.70
N ASP A 96 -10.95 -4.32 -2.47
CA ASP A 96 -11.07 -2.89 -2.17
C ASP A 96 -9.74 -2.37 -1.65
N ILE A 97 -8.78 -2.16 -2.56
CA ILE A 97 -7.39 -1.89 -2.23
C ILE A 97 -6.94 -0.56 -2.82
N TYR A 98 -6.35 0.29 -1.98
CA TYR A 98 -5.87 1.62 -2.32
C TYR A 98 -4.42 1.77 -1.85
N MET A 99 -3.71 2.71 -2.45
CA MET A 99 -2.34 3.01 -2.03
C MET A 99 -2.11 4.51 -2.01
N LEU A 100 -1.17 4.94 -1.18
CA LEU A 100 -0.73 6.33 -1.18
C LEU A 100 0.18 6.57 -2.38
N LYS A 101 -0.24 7.47 -3.27
CA LYS A 101 0.57 7.84 -4.42
C LYS A 101 1.91 8.40 -3.96
N ASN A 102 3.00 7.90 -4.52
CA ASN A 102 4.38 8.25 -4.16
C ASN A 102 4.78 7.84 -2.74
N GLY A 103 3.96 7.02 -2.07
CA GLY A 103 4.30 6.43 -0.79
C GLY A 103 4.53 7.42 0.34
N LEU A 104 5.27 6.99 1.34
CA LEU A 104 5.57 7.82 2.50
C LEU A 104 6.39 9.07 2.18
N GLN A 105 7.05 9.12 1.02
CA GLN A 105 7.67 10.35 0.54
C GLN A 105 6.65 11.48 0.46
N ALA A 106 5.48 11.22 -0.11
CA ALA A 106 4.41 12.20 -0.22
C ALA A 106 3.91 12.62 1.16
N TRP A 107 3.80 11.67 2.08
CA TRP A 107 3.38 11.94 3.45
C TRP A 107 4.35 12.89 4.14
N GLU A 108 5.65 12.60 4.06
CA GLU A 108 6.68 13.41 4.68
C GLU A 108 6.75 14.82 4.09
N GLU A 109 6.65 14.94 2.77
CA GLU A 109 6.67 16.24 2.10
C GLU A 109 5.50 17.11 2.56
N ASN A 110 4.31 16.53 2.71
CA ASN A 110 3.13 17.26 3.15
C ASN A 110 3.23 17.67 4.62
N LEU A 111 3.88 16.88 5.45
CA LEU A 111 4.13 17.26 6.84
C LEU A 111 5.08 18.44 6.92
N LYS A 112 6.09 18.51 6.06
CA LYS A 112 7.07 19.62 6.03
C LYS A 112 6.43 20.92 5.59
N THR A 113 5.44 20.88 4.71
CA THR A 113 4.79 22.10 4.20
C THR A 113 3.71 22.64 5.12
N LYS A 114 3.35 21.91 6.15
CA LYS A 114 2.32 22.30 7.11
C LYS A 114 2.88 23.02 8.33
N LYS A 115 3.73 23.97 8.13
CA LYS A 115 4.23 24.74 9.27
C LYS A 115 3.47 26.05 9.42
#